data_2cf820a1f3d27d95f0654d21a7a6f0c1
#
_entry.id   2cf820a1f3d27d95f0654d21a7a6f0c1
#
_cell.length_a   1.000
_cell.length_b   1.000
_cell.length_c   1.000
_cell.angle_alpha   90.00
_cell.angle_beta   90.00
_cell.angle_gamma   90.00
#
_symmetry.space_group_name_H-M   'P 1'
#
loop_
_entity.id
_entity.type
_entity.pdbx_description
1 polymer ?
#
loop_
_entity_poly.entity_id
_entity_poly.type
_entity_poly.pdbx_seq_one_letter_code
_entity_poly.pdbx_strand_id
1 'polypeptide(L)'
;MNQNISLGRASASLDRRTLLLAASSLFIFGTFIGCAVYRLLGIGESELYDNLIERYFLALFYKCTSPADVIRVAADCILHELWIFAAVFFGGFTLFTVVISGAALIYRGLLFGFAMTMLQFSSRTGLLLDSIVYLFASFAISMLLALLSTAAMQFYYPERRPILKSQRTAKYAASFARICALVCADVIFMLFLIYVYI
;
A
#
# COMPACT_ATOMS: atom_id res chain seq x y z
N MET A 1 -12.34 -45.12 -33.67
CA MET A 1 -11.03 -44.48 -33.36
C MET A 1 -11.28 -43.04 -33.02
N ASN A 2 -11.74 -42.78 -31.77
CA ASN A 2 -12.07 -41.41 -31.28
C ASN A 2 -10.91 -40.92 -30.47
N GLN A 3 -10.08 -40.06 -31.09
CA GLN A 3 -9.11 -39.29 -30.34
C GLN A 3 -9.85 -38.16 -29.62
N ASN A 4 -10.14 -38.39 -28.32
CA ASN A 4 -10.47 -37.32 -27.40
C ASN A 4 -9.26 -36.41 -27.26
N ILE A 5 -9.22 -35.36 -28.04
CA ILE A 5 -8.30 -34.23 -27.80
C ILE A 5 -8.77 -33.59 -26.50
N SER A 6 -8.28 -34.10 -25.39
CA SER A 6 -8.31 -33.41 -24.12
C SER A 6 -7.44 -32.15 -24.27
N LEU A 7 -8.05 -31.07 -24.71
CA LEU A 7 -7.52 -29.72 -24.49
C LEU A 7 -7.35 -29.56 -22.98
N GLY A 8 -6.20 -30.03 -22.52
CA GLY A 8 -5.72 -29.77 -21.18
C GLY A 8 -5.64 -28.25 -21.02
N ARG A 9 -6.72 -27.65 -20.53
CA ARG A 9 -6.61 -26.35 -19.88
C ARG A 9 -5.54 -26.50 -18.80
N ALA A 10 -4.32 -26.14 -19.15
CA ALA A 10 -3.30 -25.80 -18.19
C ALA A 10 -3.81 -24.58 -17.41
N SER A 11 -4.75 -24.82 -16.46
CA SER A 11 -5.02 -23.87 -15.42
C SER A 11 -3.75 -23.86 -14.57
N ALA A 12 -2.79 -23.01 -14.97
CA ALA A 12 -1.68 -22.68 -14.12
C ALA A 12 -2.27 -22.21 -12.79
N SER A 13 -2.17 -23.06 -11.77
CA SER A 13 -2.42 -22.62 -10.40
C SER A 13 -1.40 -21.51 -10.18
N LEU A 14 -1.89 -20.27 -10.14
CA LEU A 14 -1.01 -19.13 -9.87
C LEU A 14 -0.46 -19.34 -8.46
N ASP A 15 0.79 -19.78 -8.40
CA ASP A 15 1.47 -20.00 -7.13
C ASP A 15 1.52 -18.67 -6.35
N ARG A 16 1.25 -18.74 -5.05
CA ARG A 16 1.29 -17.59 -4.14
C ARG A 16 2.59 -16.78 -4.29
N ARG A 17 3.71 -17.47 -4.53
CA ARG A 17 5.01 -16.83 -4.75
C ARG A 17 5.03 -15.98 -6.01
N THR A 18 4.49 -16.49 -7.10
CA THR A 18 4.42 -15.77 -8.39
C THR A 18 3.53 -14.55 -8.27
N LEU A 19 2.39 -14.65 -7.56
CA LEU A 19 1.51 -13.50 -7.30
C LEU A 19 2.18 -12.44 -6.43
N LEU A 20 2.91 -12.85 -5.39
CA LEU A 20 3.68 -11.91 -4.56
C LEU A 20 4.78 -11.21 -5.36
N LEU A 21 5.51 -11.93 -6.20
CA LEU A 21 6.53 -11.33 -7.07
C LEU A 21 5.92 -10.35 -8.05
N ALA A 22 4.79 -10.69 -8.67
CA ALA A 22 4.06 -9.79 -9.56
C ALA A 22 3.55 -8.54 -8.83
N ALA A 23 2.99 -8.70 -7.63
CA ALA A 23 2.55 -7.58 -6.80
C ALA A 23 3.71 -6.66 -6.40
N SER A 24 4.84 -7.24 -5.98
CA SER A 24 6.04 -6.46 -5.63
C SER A 24 6.63 -5.74 -6.84
N SER A 25 6.65 -6.35 -8.02
CA SER A 25 7.15 -5.70 -9.24
C SER A 25 6.25 -4.54 -9.68
N LEU A 26 4.93 -4.64 -9.52
CA LEU A 26 4.01 -3.52 -9.79
C LEU A 26 4.24 -2.36 -8.82
N PHE A 27 4.47 -2.64 -7.54
CA PHE A 27 4.82 -1.61 -6.55
C PHE A 27 6.14 -0.93 -6.89
N ILE A 28 7.19 -1.70 -7.22
CA ILE A 28 8.50 -1.15 -7.63
C ILE A 28 8.35 -0.30 -8.89
N PHE A 29 7.60 -0.76 -9.88
CA PHE A 29 7.32 0.00 -11.09
C PHE A 29 6.63 1.34 -10.78
N GLY A 30 5.61 1.33 -9.90
CA GLY A 30 4.97 2.53 -9.39
C GLY A 30 5.97 3.48 -8.73
N THR A 31 6.89 2.94 -7.92
CA THR A 31 7.93 3.73 -7.24
C THR A 31 8.84 4.44 -8.24
N PHE A 32 9.28 3.76 -9.31
CA PHE A 32 10.06 4.40 -10.37
C PHE A 32 9.29 5.52 -11.07
N ILE A 33 8.00 5.31 -11.36
CA ILE A 33 7.15 6.35 -11.93
C ILE A 33 7.06 7.55 -10.98
N GLY A 34 6.87 7.32 -9.69
CA GLY A 34 6.80 8.39 -8.66
C GLY A 34 8.07 9.22 -8.61
N CYS A 35 9.24 8.58 -8.62
CA CYS A 35 10.53 9.27 -8.68
C CYS A 35 10.69 10.08 -9.98
N ALA A 36 10.28 9.52 -11.11
CA ALA A 36 10.36 10.19 -12.40
C ALA A 36 9.42 11.40 -12.47
N VAL A 37 8.17 11.26 -12.00
CA VAL A 37 7.18 12.34 -11.95
C VAL A 37 7.70 13.50 -11.10
N TYR A 38 8.27 13.22 -9.93
CA TYR A 38 8.86 14.26 -9.08
C TYR A 38 9.93 15.06 -9.81
N ARG A 39 10.85 14.38 -10.50
CA ARG A 39 11.93 15.04 -11.26
C ARG A 39 11.41 15.83 -12.47
N LEU A 40 10.41 15.30 -13.19
CA LEU A 40 9.83 15.96 -14.37
C LEU A 40 9.05 17.21 -14.01
N LEU A 41 8.41 17.24 -12.85
CA LEU A 41 7.65 18.41 -12.38
C LEU A 41 8.56 19.56 -11.93
N GLY A 42 9.88 19.33 -11.78
CA GLY A 42 10.83 20.37 -11.39
C GLY A 42 10.54 21.02 -10.02
N ILE A 43 9.82 20.29 -9.15
CA ILE A 43 9.28 20.81 -7.88
C ILE A 43 10.41 21.18 -6.90
N GLY A 44 11.64 20.72 -7.15
CA GLY A 44 12.79 20.93 -6.25
C GLY A 44 13.30 22.37 -6.11
N GLU A 45 12.87 23.31 -6.95
CA GLU A 45 13.37 24.69 -6.96
C GLU A 45 12.31 25.77 -6.66
N SER A 46 11.08 25.40 -6.28
CA SER A 46 9.97 26.35 -6.15
C SER A 46 9.40 26.41 -4.73
N GLU A 47 8.79 27.57 -4.38
CA GLU A 47 7.95 27.76 -3.18
C GLU A 47 6.85 26.68 -3.03
N LEU A 48 6.46 26.04 -4.14
CA LEU A 48 5.53 24.90 -4.17
C LEU A 48 6.07 23.70 -3.39
N TYR A 49 7.38 23.50 -3.39
CA TYR A 49 8.06 22.43 -2.66
C TYR A 49 7.96 22.63 -1.15
N ASP A 50 8.24 23.82 -0.65
CA ASP A 50 8.12 24.12 0.77
C ASP A 50 6.66 24.02 1.24
N ASN A 51 5.71 24.48 0.44
CA ASN A 51 4.29 24.36 0.73
C ASN A 51 3.76 22.91 0.71
N LEU A 52 4.31 22.04 -0.17
CA LEU A 52 3.93 20.62 -0.19
C LEU A 52 4.53 19.85 0.99
N ILE A 53 5.79 20.11 1.32
CA ILE A 53 6.43 19.55 2.53
C ILE A 53 5.66 20.02 3.77
N GLU A 54 5.37 21.31 3.87
CA GLU A 54 4.65 21.88 5.00
C GLU A 54 3.22 21.35 5.13
N ARG A 55 2.53 21.13 4.04
CA ARG A 55 1.15 20.60 4.07
C ARG A 55 1.08 19.09 4.29
N TYR A 56 1.96 18.29 3.70
CA TYR A 56 1.85 16.83 3.73
C TYR A 56 2.73 16.15 4.76
N PHE A 57 3.91 16.71 5.06
CA PHE A 57 4.85 16.14 6.02
C PHE A 57 4.93 16.91 7.33
N LEU A 58 5.06 18.23 7.27
CA LEU A 58 5.17 19.06 8.47
C LEU A 58 3.82 19.30 9.13
N ALA A 59 2.71 19.31 8.39
CA ALA A 59 1.38 19.39 8.99
C ALA A 59 1.06 18.15 9.85
N LEU A 60 1.60 17.00 9.50
CA LEU A 60 1.55 15.80 10.35
C LEU A 60 2.41 15.95 11.62
N PHE A 61 3.57 16.59 11.51
CA PHE A 61 4.58 16.62 12.58
C PHE A 61 4.51 17.88 13.44
N TYR A 62 4.16 19.05 12.89
CA TYR A 62 4.22 20.34 13.60
C TYR A 62 2.87 20.92 14.05
N LYS A 63 1.74 20.35 13.60
CA LYS A 63 0.39 20.78 14.05
C LYS A 63 -0.12 20.06 15.29
N CYS A 64 0.59 19.05 15.76
CA CYS A 64 0.18 18.30 16.95
C CYS A 64 0.68 19.00 18.21
N THR A 65 0.03 20.11 18.60
CA THR A 65 0.29 20.80 19.87
C THR A 65 -0.50 20.23 21.03
N SER A 66 -1.50 19.41 20.74
CA SER A 66 -2.33 18.76 21.75
C SER A 66 -2.53 17.27 21.48
N PRO A 67 -2.78 16.43 22.51
CA PRO A 67 -3.10 15.01 22.31
C PRO A 67 -4.31 14.78 21.41
N ALA A 68 -5.27 15.73 21.40
CA ALA A 68 -6.45 15.66 20.55
C ALA A 68 -6.09 15.81 19.06
N ASP A 69 -5.11 16.65 18.73
CA ASP A 69 -4.64 16.83 17.35
C ASP A 69 -3.95 15.55 16.85
N VAL A 70 -3.17 14.88 17.70
CA VAL A 70 -2.53 13.60 17.38
C VAL A 70 -3.56 12.55 17.03
N ILE A 71 -4.64 12.44 17.82
CA ILE A 71 -5.74 11.49 17.56
C ILE A 71 -6.44 11.80 16.25
N ARG A 72 -6.68 13.06 15.95
CA ARG A 72 -7.33 13.49 14.70
C ARG A 72 -6.48 13.16 13.49
N VAL A 73 -5.20 13.49 13.53
CA VAL A 73 -4.25 13.16 12.47
C VAL A 73 -4.12 11.66 12.28
N ALA A 74 -4.08 10.88 13.39
CA ALA A 74 -4.09 9.44 13.34
C ALA A 74 -5.32 8.89 12.62
N ALA A 75 -6.50 9.40 12.98
CA ALA A 75 -7.75 8.97 12.38
C ALA A 75 -7.78 9.27 10.87
N ASP A 76 -7.34 10.45 10.45
CA ASP A 76 -7.30 10.84 9.04
C ASP A 76 -6.32 9.96 8.25
N CYS A 77 -5.14 9.66 8.78
CA CYS A 77 -4.18 8.77 8.16
C CYS A 77 -4.72 7.33 8.04
N ILE A 78 -5.28 6.80 9.11
CA ILE A 78 -5.88 5.46 9.11
C ILE A 78 -7.02 5.38 8.10
N LEU A 79 -7.89 6.37 8.06
CA LEU A 79 -9.03 6.40 7.15
C LEU A 79 -8.57 6.41 5.68
N HIS A 80 -7.56 7.21 5.37
CA HIS A 80 -6.99 7.30 4.03
C HIS A 80 -6.37 5.97 3.58
N GLU A 81 -5.60 5.32 4.45
CA GLU A 81 -5.02 4.02 4.14
C GLU A 81 -6.09 2.93 4.00
N LEU A 82 -7.00 2.85 4.96
CA LEU A 82 -8.07 1.84 4.93
C LEU A 82 -8.95 1.90 3.69
N TRP A 83 -9.12 3.08 3.08
CA TRP A 83 -9.89 3.24 1.85
C TRP A 83 -9.29 2.43 0.69
N ILE A 84 -7.97 2.49 0.52
CA ILE A 84 -7.26 1.73 -0.53
C ILE A 84 -7.37 0.22 -0.26
N PHE A 85 -7.21 -0.20 0.99
CA PHE A 85 -7.36 -1.60 1.39
C PHE A 85 -8.78 -2.09 1.20
N ALA A 86 -9.79 -1.29 1.51
CA ALA A 86 -11.19 -1.59 1.25
C ALA A 86 -11.48 -1.76 -0.25
N ALA A 87 -10.94 -0.87 -1.09
CA ALA A 87 -11.09 -0.97 -2.54
C ALA A 87 -10.53 -2.30 -3.07
N VAL A 88 -9.35 -2.73 -2.61
CA VAL A 88 -8.76 -4.03 -2.99
C VAL A 88 -9.58 -5.19 -2.43
N PHE A 89 -10.08 -5.09 -1.19
CA PHE A 89 -10.91 -6.13 -0.59
C PHE A 89 -12.21 -6.34 -1.37
N PHE A 90 -12.97 -5.28 -1.64
CA PHE A 90 -14.20 -5.38 -2.43
C PHE A 90 -13.90 -5.75 -3.88
N GLY A 91 -12.80 -5.27 -4.43
CA GLY A 91 -12.29 -5.67 -5.73
C GLY A 91 -12.12 -7.18 -5.85
N GLY A 92 -11.71 -7.86 -4.76
CA GLY A 92 -11.56 -9.32 -4.71
C GLY A 92 -12.83 -10.13 -5.04
N PHE A 93 -14.00 -9.53 -4.90
CA PHE A 93 -15.28 -10.15 -5.26
C PHE A 93 -15.69 -9.91 -6.72
N THR A 94 -14.95 -9.12 -7.48
CA THR A 94 -15.28 -8.72 -8.86
C THR A 94 -14.33 -9.34 -9.88
N LEU A 95 -14.77 -9.34 -11.16
CA LEU A 95 -13.94 -9.72 -12.30
C LEU A 95 -12.69 -8.84 -12.46
N PHE A 96 -12.74 -7.63 -11.92
CA PHE A 96 -11.69 -6.63 -12.03
C PHE A 96 -10.62 -6.71 -10.93
N THR A 97 -10.60 -7.77 -10.14
CA THR A 97 -9.65 -7.98 -9.04
C THR A 97 -8.20 -7.67 -9.41
N VAL A 98 -7.75 -8.16 -10.59
CA VAL A 98 -6.35 -7.96 -11.03
C VAL A 98 -6.09 -6.49 -11.33
N VAL A 99 -7.04 -5.82 -12.00
CA VAL A 99 -6.91 -4.42 -12.38
C VAL A 99 -6.93 -3.52 -11.15
N ILE A 100 -7.87 -3.73 -10.24
CA ILE A 100 -8.01 -2.94 -9.01
C ILE A 100 -6.78 -3.12 -8.12
N SER A 101 -6.35 -4.37 -7.91
CA SER A 101 -5.16 -4.67 -7.11
C SER A 101 -3.89 -4.09 -7.75
N GLY A 102 -3.74 -4.21 -9.06
CA GLY A 102 -2.60 -3.65 -9.80
C GLY A 102 -2.57 -2.13 -9.74
N ALA A 103 -3.70 -1.47 -9.96
CA ALA A 103 -3.82 -0.01 -9.87
C ALA A 103 -3.51 0.50 -8.45
N ALA A 104 -4.02 -0.17 -7.41
CA ALA A 104 -3.74 0.19 -6.02
C ALA A 104 -2.25 0.08 -5.68
N LEU A 105 -1.56 -0.98 -6.15
CA LEU A 105 -0.12 -1.18 -5.94
C LEU A 105 0.72 -0.15 -6.68
N ILE A 106 0.39 0.15 -7.94
CA ILE A 106 1.08 1.19 -8.73
C ILE A 106 0.88 2.56 -8.07
N TYR A 107 -0.36 2.89 -7.69
CA TYR A 107 -0.67 4.14 -7.02
C TYR A 107 0.10 4.30 -5.70
N ARG A 108 0.15 3.24 -4.88
CA ARG A 108 0.91 3.25 -3.63
C ARG A 108 2.41 3.37 -3.88
N GLY A 109 2.93 2.66 -4.88
CA GLY A 109 4.32 2.79 -5.31
C GLY A 109 4.65 4.21 -5.77
N LEU A 110 3.77 4.83 -6.56
CA LEU A 110 3.93 6.20 -7.04
C LEU A 110 4.04 7.19 -5.86
N LEU A 111 3.14 7.10 -4.90
CA LEU A 111 3.19 7.95 -3.70
C LEU A 111 4.47 7.73 -2.90
N PHE A 112 4.89 6.48 -2.73
CA PHE A 112 6.12 6.14 -2.02
C PHE A 112 7.36 6.67 -2.74
N GLY A 113 7.46 6.49 -4.05
CA GLY A 113 8.58 6.99 -4.85
C GLY A 113 8.66 8.52 -4.88
N PHE A 114 7.51 9.18 -4.99
CA PHE A 114 7.41 10.63 -4.91
C PHE A 114 7.90 11.14 -3.55
N ALA A 115 7.39 10.58 -2.46
CA ALA A 115 7.76 10.93 -1.10
C ALA A 115 9.25 10.67 -0.83
N MET A 116 9.79 9.54 -1.27
CA MET A 116 11.20 9.19 -1.11
C MET A 116 12.11 10.19 -1.81
N THR A 117 11.76 10.59 -3.04
CA THR A 117 12.55 11.55 -3.80
C THR A 117 12.47 12.94 -3.17
N MET A 118 11.28 13.35 -2.74
CA MET A 118 11.05 14.61 -2.04
C MET A 118 11.91 14.72 -0.77
N LEU A 119 11.96 13.67 0.05
CA LEU A 119 12.76 13.64 1.27
C LEU A 119 14.26 13.66 0.99
N GLN A 120 14.72 13.02 -0.10
CA GLN A 120 16.12 13.01 -0.49
C GLN A 120 16.63 14.40 -0.88
N PHE A 121 15.80 15.23 -1.48
CA PHE A 121 16.16 16.60 -1.89
C PHE A 121 15.90 17.64 -0.78
N SER A 122 15.27 17.26 0.32
CA SER A 122 15.08 18.16 1.47
C SER A 122 16.42 18.40 2.17
N SER A 123 16.91 19.65 2.13
CA SER A 123 18.17 20.06 2.74
C SER A 123 18.10 20.25 4.26
N ARG A 124 16.96 20.04 4.89
CA ARG A 124 16.77 20.22 6.33
C ARG A 124 17.27 19.01 7.10
N THR A 125 18.46 19.12 7.69
CA THR A 125 19.15 18.05 8.46
C THR A 125 18.36 17.52 9.67
N GLY A 126 17.40 18.29 10.22
CA GLY A 126 16.55 17.86 11.34
C GLY A 126 15.46 16.86 10.97
N LEU A 127 15.12 16.73 9.67
CA LEU A 127 14.05 15.85 9.19
C LEU A 127 14.52 14.43 8.84
N LEU A 128 15.81 14.10 8.98
CA LEU A 128 16.34 12.81 8.54
C LEU A 128 15.72 11.64 9.31
N LEU A 129 15.56 11.76 10.61
CA LEU A 129 15.07 10.67 11.46
C LEU A 129 13.56 10.44 11.23
N ASP A 130 12.80 11.53 11.13
CA ASP A 130 11.37 11.51 10.84
C ASP A 130 11.09 10.92 9.45
N SER A 131 11.96 11.26 8.49
CA SER A 131 11.92 10.76 7.12
C SER A 131 12.13 9.24 7.07
N ILE A 132 13.10 8.74 7.82
CA ILE A 132 13.40 7.31 7.90
C ILE A 132 12.20 6.56 8.51
N VAL A 133 11.65 7.04 9.61
CA VAL A 133 10.48 6.43 10.26
C VAL A 133 9.29 6.37 9.30
N TYR A 134 9.00 7.48 8.62
CA TYR A 134 7.92 7.54 7.63
C TYR A 134 8.13 6.55 6.47
N LEU A 135 9.34 6.46 5.93
CA LEU A 135 9.65 5.54 4.83
C LEU A 135 9.47 4.07 5.25
N PHE A 136 9.90 3.72 6.46
CA PHE A 136 9.71 2.36 6.99
C PHE A 136 8.23 2.02 7.16
N ALA A 137 7.44 2.89 7.78
CA ALA A 137 6.00 2.69 7.95
C ALA A 137 5.29 2.60 6.59
N SER A 138 5.58 3.51 5.67
CA SER A 138 5.01 3.51 4.32
C SER A 138 5.37 2.26 3.53
N PHE A 139 6.59 1.73 3.69
CA PHE A 139 7.01 0.47 3.10
C PHE A 139 6.27 -0.73 3.71
N ALA A 140 6.11 -0.77 5.04
CA ALA A 140 5.36 -1.82 5.73
C ALA A 140 3.89 -1.87 5.26
N ILE A 141 3.22 -0.73 5.18
CA ILE A 141 1.85 -0.62 4.65
C ILE A 141 1.79 -1.12 3.20
N SER A 142 2.79 -0.79 2.37
CA SER A 142 2.85 -1.25 0.98
C SER A 142 2.99 -2.76 0.86
N MET A 143 3.77 -3.38 1.75
CA MET A 143 3.89 -4.84 1.85
C MET A 143 2.57 -5.50 2.28
N LEU A 144 1.86 -4.90 3.24
CA LEU A 144 0.53 -5.37 3.65
C LEU A 144 -0.48 -5.28 2.51
N LEU A 145 -0.43 -4.23 1.69
CA LEU A 145 -1.26 -4.09 0.50
C LEU A 145 -0.94 -5.17 -0.55
N ALA A 146 0.33 -5.48 -0.77
CA ALA A 146 0.74 -6.56 -1.67
C ALA A 146 0.24 -7.94 -1.19
N LEU A 147 0.26 -8.19 0.12
CA LEU A 147 -0.29 -9.40 0.71
C LEU A 147 -1.81 -9.48 0.53
N LEU A 148 -2.55 -8.38 0.73
CA LEU A 148 -3.99 -8.33 0.51
C LEU A 148 -4.34 -8.53 -0.96
N SER A 149 -3.61 -7.88 -1.87
CA SER A 149 -3.78 -8.03 -3.32
C SER A 149 -3.57 -9.48 -3.76
N THR A 150 -2.55 -10.15 -3.22
CA THR A 150 -2.30 -11.58 -3.45
C THR A 150 -3.46 -12.44 -2.93
N ALA A 151 -3.96 -12.14 -1.73
CA ALA A 151 -5.10 -12.86 -1.14
C ALA A 151 -6.39 -12.64 -1.96
N ALA A 152 -6.63 -11.43 -2.48
CA ALA A 152 -7.75 -11.11 -3.34
C ALA A 152 -7.69 -11.90 -4.66
N MET A 153 -6.53 -11.94 -5.30
CA MET A 153 -6.33 -12.72 -6.52
C MET A 153 -6.50 -14.22 -6.29
N GLN A 154 -5.99 -14.77 -5.19
CA GLN A 154 -6.19 -16.17 -4.82
C GLN A 154 -7.66 -16.48 -4.48
N PHE A 155 -8.37 -15.53 -3.89
CA PHE A 155 -9.79 -15.68 -3.64
C PHE A 155 -10.59 -15.75 -4.93
N TYR A 156 -10.27 -14.91 -5.89
CA TYR A 156 -10.96 -14.88 -7.18
C TYR A 156 -10.57 -16.06 -8.10
N TYR A 157 -9.27 -16.41 -8.17
CA TYR A 157 -8.72 -17.52 -8.96
C TYR A 157 -8.34 -18.69 -8.05
N PRO A 158 -9.31 -19.54 -7.66
CA PRO A 158 -9.03 -20.60 -6.71
C PRO A 158 -8.14 -21.70 -7.28
N GLU A 159 -7.21 -22.16 -6.48
CA GLU A 159 -6.54 -23.44 -6.71
C GLU A 159 -7.57 -24.59 -6.73
N ARG A 160 -7.24 -25.67 -7.45
CA ARG A 160 -8.10 -26.83 -7.74
C ARG A 160 -8.69 -27.59 -6.53
N ARG A 161 -8.48 -27.14 -5.30
CA ARG A 161 -9.03 -27.81 -4.11
C ARG A 161 -10.48 -27.37 -3.89
N PRO A 162 -11.44 -28.29 -3.76
CA PRO A 162 -12.84 -27.98 -3.50
C PRO A 162 -13.01 -27.53 -2.04
N ILE A 163 -12.66 -26.29 -1.76
CA ILE A 163 -12.99 -25.66 -0.47
C ILE A 163 -14.39 -25.06 -0.60
N LEU A 164 -15.27 -25.32 0.37
CA LEU A 164 -16.61 -24.72 0.43
C LEU A 164 -16.52 -23.20 0.28
N LYS A 165 -17.33 -22.63 -0.60
CA LYS A 165 -17.35 -21.21 -0.93
C LYS A 165 -17.43 -20.33 0.34
N SER A 166 -18.23 -20.75 1.32
CA SER A 166 -18.38 -20.09 2.61
C SER A 166 -17.08 -20.03 3.41
N GLN A 167 -16.32 -21.13 3.51
CA GLN A 167 -15.05 -21.16 4.23
C GLN A 167 -13.98 -20.30 3.56
N ARG A 168 -14.02 -20.18 2.22
CA ARG A 168 -13.09 -19.32 1.48
C ARG A 168 -13.36 -17.84 1.77
N THR A 169 -14.63 -17.42 1.74
CA THR A 169 -15.04 -16.06 2.07
C THR A 169 -14.63 -15.70 3.50
N ALA A 170 -14.87 -16.62 4.45
CA ALA A 170 -14.48 -16.41 5.84
C ALA A 170 -12.94 -16.24 6.01
N LYS A 171 -12.15 -17.07 5.32
CA LYS A 171 -10.68 -16.95 5.35
C LYS A 171 -10.19 -15.64 4.72
N TYR A 172 -10.80 -15.20 3.63
CA TYR A 172 -10.46 -13.95 2.97
C TYR A 172 -10.80 -12.74 3.87
N ALA A 173 -12.01 -12.72 4.45
CA ALA A 173 -12.43 -11.70 5.39
C ALA A 173 -11.53 -11.65 6.65
N ALA A 174 -11.15 -12.82 7.19
CA ALA A 174 -10.23 -12.89 8.31
C ALA A 174 -8.82 -12.36 7.95
N SER A 175 -8.35 -12.61 6.73
CA SER A 175 -7.09 -12.05 6.25
C SER A 175 -7.16 -10.53 6.13
N PHE A 176 -8.25 -10.00 5.59
CA PHE A 176 -8.50 -8.56 5.52
C PHE A 176 -8.53 -7.92 6.92
N ALA A 177 -9.28 -8.47 7.85
CA ALA A 177 -9.36 -7.96 9.22
C ALA A 177 -7.99 -7.92 9.92
N ARG A 178 -7.17 -8.97 9.75
CA ARG A 178 -5.80 -9.01 10.29
C ARG A 178 -4.91 -7.93 9.68
N ILE A 179 -4.98 -7.74 8.36
CA ILE A 179 -4.20 -6.73 7.66
C ILE A 179 -4.63 -5.33 8.10
N CYS A 180 -5.93 -5.05 8.21
CA CYS A 180 -6.41 -3.77 8.73
C CYS A 180 -5.93 -3.51 10.17
N ALA A 181 -5.94 -4.52 11.03
CA ALA A 181 -5.41 -4.37 12.39
C ALA A 181 -3.90 -4.05 12.39
N LEU A 182 -3.12 -4.67 11.50
CA LEU A 182 -1.69 -4.38 11.34
C LEU A 182 -1.45 -2.97 10.79
N VAL A 183 -2.25 -2.50 9.84
CA VAL A 183 -2.16 -1.12 9.32
C VAL A 183 -2.46 -0.12 10.44
N CYS A 184 -3.50 -0.34 11.24
CA CYS A 184 -3.81 0.52 12.37
C CYS A 184 -2.66 0.53 13.40
N ALA A 185 -2.09 -0.64 13.70
CA ALA A 185 -0.97 -0.74 14.63
C ALA A 185 0.29 -0.02 14.11
N ASP A 186 0.58 -0.12 12.82
CA ASP A 186 1.72 0.55 12.18
C ASP A 186 1.58 2.07 12.23
N VAL A 187 0.39 2.61 11.89
CA VAL A 187 0.12 4.05 11.96
C VAL A 187 0.22 4.56 13.41
N ILE A 188 -0.36 3.84 14.38
CA ILE A 188 -0.28 4.21 15.80
C ILE A 188 1.18 4.19 16.27
N PHE A 189 1.95 3.17 15.89
CA PHE A 189 3.36 3.06 16.25
C PHE A 189 4.20 4.20 15.64
N MET A 190 3.95 4.54 14.39
CA MET A 190 4.58 5.67 13.72
C MET A 190 4.31 6.97 14.47
N LEU A 191 3.04 7.24 14.82
CA LEU A 191 2.67 8.45 15.54
C LEU A 191 3.24 8.49 16.98
N PHE A 192 3.31 7.35 17.64
CA PHE A 192 3.95 7.24 18.94
C PHE A 192 5.44 7.59 18.88
N LEU A 193 6.15 7.06 17.88
CA LEU A 193 7.57 7.41 17.67
C LEU A 193 7.74 8.90 17.43
N ILE A 194 6.91 9.51 16.61
CA ILE A 194 6.93 10.95 16.35
C ILE A 194 6.71 11.72 17.65
N TYR A 195 5.69 11.35 18.43
CA TYR A 195 5.36 12.03 19.69
C TYR A 195 6.47 11.93 20.75
N VAL A 196 7.20 10.83 20.79
CA VAL A 196 8.30 10.63 21.77
C VAL A 196 9.57 11.37 21.37
N TYR A 197 9.79 11.60 20.07
CA TYR A 197 11.03 12.25 19.58
C TYR A 197 10.89 13.75 19.29
N ILE A 198 9.68 14.30 19.34
CA ILE A 198 9.41 15.75 19.27
C ILE A 198 9.25 16.31 20.69
#